data_182a8f43348947ae716fb899e5a068db
#
_entry.id   182a8f43348947ae716fb899e5a068db
#
_cell.length_a   1.000
_cell.length_b   1.000
_cell.length_c   1.000
_cell.angle_alpha   90.00
_cell.angle_beta   90.00
_cell.angle_gamma   90.00
#
_symmetry.space_group_name_H-M   'P 1'
#
loop_
_entity.id
_entity.type
_entity.pdbx_description
1 polymer ?
#
loop_
_entity_poly.entity_id
_entity_poly.type
_entity_poly.pdbx_seq_one_letter_code
_entity_poly.pdbx_strand_id
1 'polypeptide(L)'
;MCFSKKFLVNIILILLTLPTSWAQKKEVQKPNIVLIYADDMGRGMLGTYGQKMLTTPNIDKLASEGLQFERAYGAMYCAPARASLLTGMHDCHGGNAMTIVKAGIYKELDNGLTLDEIKAKIHKVALPAEKEEVFLGEIAQKAGYTTGQFGKLEWGFATTPERMERHGWDHHFGYYDHLRCHGFYPPFLFEDGKKVDIPGNTHVDCAKTTEHDSPENFKDRWNMKGKAVYSEHIIMDKMLSFMDANHPKKTDKPFFLYFPTQLPHGPTMVPEVHPELQNNPNLTQWEKEYASMVKMLDDDVGRIYSKLEEMEILDNTIIVFTSDNGHEIYYPEKGRTSKNNVNVKGEEFDNITTRFNSHVAGDIFDGNNGMSGKKRDNWEGGVRVPLFWYWKDHIKAGTVSNQMVSNYDFLNTLAEIVGMPQCDEKDGVSYAQVLFGGTPKLRDYTFYSSKMGPDLVTQEGWKLRFYLKEDVFQLYYLLDDYEEVNDLAKEHPEKTEKLKAILFKECNENWENGIGPIQKKV
;
A
#
# COMPACT_ATOMS: atom_id res chain seq x y z
N MET A 1 80.19 -42.74 50.57
CA MET A 1 79.91 -43.79 49.59
C MET A 1 78.40 -43.96 49.52
N CYS A 2 77.75 -43.45 48.53
CA CYS A 2 76.45 -43.90 48.12
C CYS A 2 76.08 -43.29 46.77
N PHE A 3 75.97 -44.12 45.74
CA PHE A 3 75.61 -43.73 44.39
C PHE A 3 74.13 -43.46 44.23
N SER A 4 73.81 -42.28 43.74
CA SER A 4 72.41 -41.95 43.34
C SER A 4 72.27 -42.11 41.83
N LYS A 5 71.43 -43.04 41.38
CA LYS A 5 71.02 -43.21 39.98
C LYS A 5 69.89 -42.21 39.66
N LYS A 6 70.14 -41.31 38.71
CA LYS A 6 69.12 -40.46 38.10
C LYS A 6 68.38 -41.27 37.03
N PHE A 7 67.06 -41.45 37.23
CA PHE A 7 66.14 -41.93 36.20
C PHE A 7 65.69 -40.72 35.34
N LEU A 8 65.97 -40.70 34.06
CA LEU A 8 65.39 -39.78 33.08
C LEU A 8 64.07 -40.35 32.63
N VAL A 9 62.93 -39.66 32.96
CA VAL A 9 61.65 -39.97 32.39
C VAL A 9 61.40 -39.06 31.17
N ASN A 10 61.42 -39.63 29.96
CA ASN A 10 61.06 -38.96 28.74
C ASN A 10 59.48 -38.86 28.68
N ILE A 11 58.97 -37.68 28.91
CA ILE A 11 57.56 -37.39 28.66
C ILE A 11 57.42 -37.03 27.18
N ILE A 12 56.84 -37.95 26.38
CA ILE A 12 56.44 -37.69 25.01
C ILE A 12 55.10 -36.92 25.08
N LEU A 13 55.15 -35.63 24.77
CA LEU A 13 53.94 -34.79 24.63
C LEU A 13 53.32 -35.07 23.26
N ILE A 14 52.29 -35.90 23.21
CA ILE A 14 51.46 -36.09 22.02
C ILE A 14 50.53 -34.89 21.94
N LEU A 15 50.83 -33.92 21.06
CA LEU A 15 49.94 -32.85 20.64
C LEU A 15 48.82 -33.47 19.80
N LEU A 16 47.68 -33.74 20.42
CA LEU A 16 46.41 -34.00 19.71
C LEU A 16 45.93 -32.69 19.08
N THR A 17 46.24 -32.47 17.79
CA THR A 17 45.60 -31.44 16.99
C THR A 17 44.16 -31.88 16.68
N LEU A 18 43.22 -31.45 17.50
CA LEU A 18 41.81 -31.52 17.15
C LEU A 18 41.57 -30.59 15.96
N PRO A 19 40.99 -31.07 14.84
CA PRO A 19 40.58 -30.18 13.79
C PRO A 19 39.42 -29.33 14.34
N THR A 20 39.68 -28.07 14.65
CA THR A 20 38.61 -27.07 14.83
C THR A 20 37.96 -26.88 13.47
N SER A 21 36.96 -27.67 13.18
CA SER A 21 36.02 -27.33 12.12
C SER A 21 35.33 -26.04 12.56
N TRP A 22 35.82 -24.93 12.11
CA TRP A 22 35.09 -23.70 12.12
C TRP A 22 33.90 -23.96 11.18
N ALA A 23 32.76 -24.35 11.74
CA ALA A 23 31.50 -24.21 11.05
C ALA A 23 31.38 -22.73 10.75
N GLN A 24 31.73 -22.31 9.53
CA GLN A 24 31.34 -20.99 9.03
C GLN A 24 29.85 -20.92 9.26
N LYS A 25 29.42 -20.08 10.24
CA LYS A 25 28.03 -19.68 10.34
C LYS A 25 27.72 -19.14 8.96
N LYS A 26 26.93 -19.87 8.17
CA LYS A 26 26.41 -19.39 6.90
C LYS A 26 25.74 -18.08 7.25
N GLU A 27 26.32 -16.98 6.84
CA GLU A 27 25.71 -15.66 7.01
C GLU A 27 24.33 -15.77 6.39
N VAL A 28 23.28 -15.59 7.18
CA VAL A 28 21.91 -15.71 6.68
C VAL A 28 21.75 -14.60 5.66
N GLN A 29 21.70 -14.97 4.40
CA GLN A 29 21.57 -14.00 3.32
C GLN A 29 20.25 -13.26 3.50
N LYS A 30 20.28 -11.92 3.60
CA LYS A 30 19.08 -11.11 3.73
C LYS A 30 18.13 -11.38 2.57
N PRO A 31 16.82 -11.53 2.81
CA PRO A 31 15.86 -11.78 1.74
C PRO A 31 15.72 -10.56 0.82
N ASN A 32 15.41 -10.77 -0.45
CA ASN A 32 14.82 -9.71 -1.26
C ASN A 32 13.41 -9.41 -0.76
N ILE A 33 12.91 -8.21 -1.01
CA ILE A 33 11.57 -7.82 -0.58
C ILE A 33 10.85 -7.14 -1.75
N VAL A 34 9.65 -7.61 -2.05
CA VAL A 34 8.75 -7.02 -3.05
C VAL A 34 7.46 -6.61 -2.35
N LEU A 35 7.19 -5.31 -2.28
CA LEU A 35 5.97 -4.74 -1.74
C LEU A 35 5.06 -4.30 -2.88
N ILE A 36 3.96 -5.03 -3.10
CA ILE A 36 2.92 -4.73 -4.07
C ILE A 36 1.81 -3.95 -3.37
N TYR A 37 1.58 -2.72 -3.80
CA TYR A 37 0.66 -1.78 -3.15
C TYR A 37 -0.42 -1.36 -4.14
N ALA A 38 -1.58 -2.04 -4.07
CA ALA A 38 -2.73 -1.78 -4.94
C ALA A 38 -3.37 -0.41 -4.62
N ASP A 39 -4.15 0.11 -5.57
CA ASP A 39 -4.79 1.41 -5.49
C ASP A 39 -6.31 1.24 -5.52
N ASP A 40 -6.98 1.57 -4.41
CA ASP A 40 -8.44 1.44 -4.24
C ASP A 40 -9.00 0.00 -4.29
N MET A 41 -8.22 -0.97 -3.89
CA MET A 41 -8.68 -2.36 -3.89
C MET A 41 -9.26 -2.77 -2.54
N GLY A 42 -10.57 -2.94 -2.48
CA GLY A 42 -11.22 -3.57 -1.35
C GLY A 42 -10.98 -5.09 -1.32
N ARG A 43 -10.97 -5.66 -0.12
CA ARG A 43 -10.70 -7.11 0.08
C ARG A 43 -11.72 -8.01 -0.63
N GLY A 44 -12.98 -7.57 -0.78
CA GLY A 44 -14.02 -8.31 -1.48
C GLY A 44 -13.78 -8.54 -2.97
N MET A 45 -12.78 -7.88 -3.57
CA MET A 45 -12.39 -8.12 -4.95
C MET A 45 -11.55 -9.39 -5.14
N LEU A 46 -11.14 -10.07 -4.07
CA LEU A 46 -10.20 -11.20 -4.12
C LEU A 46 -10.89 -12.54 -3.81
N GLY A 47 -10.50 -13.60 -4.52
CA GLY A 47 -11.05 -14.93 -4.33
C GLY A 47 -10.86 -15.47 -2.92
N THR A 48 -9.73 -15.20 -2.26
CA THR A 48 -9.45 -15.58 -0.87
C THR A 48 -10.45 -15.04 0.14
N TYR A 49 -11.16 -13.94 -0.18
CA TYR A 49 -12.26 -13.39 0.63
C TYR A 49 -13.66 -13.75 0.09
N GLY A 50 -13.74 -14.66 -0.89
CA GLY A 50 -15.00 -15.21 -1.39
C GLY A 50 -15.57 -14.54 -2.62
N GLN A 51 -14.81 -13.74 -3.37
CA GLN A 51 -15.22 -13.20 -4.67
C GLN A 51 -15.61 -14.32 -5.64
N LYS A 52 -16.78 -14.17 -6.31
CA LYS A 52 -17.35 -15.17 -7.21
C LYS A 52 -17.51 -14.70 -8.65
N MET A 53 -17.46 -13.39 -8.88
CA MET A 53 -17.71 -12.79 -10.19
C MET A 53 -16.46 -12.74 -11.07
N LEU A 54 -15.29 -12.83 -10.46
CA LEU A 54 -13.97 -12.91 -11.09
C LEU A 54 -13.02 -13.76 -10.23
N THR A 55 -11.90 -14.19 -10.81
CA THR A 55 -10.88 -14.99 -10.14
C THR A 55 -9.57 -14.20 -10.00
N THR A 56 -8.85 -14.42 -8.90
CA THR A 56 -7.54 -13.82 -8.63
C THR A 56 -6.51 -14.85 -8.18
N PRO A 57 -6.23 -15.88 -9.03
CA PRO A 57 -5.48 -17.06 -8.62
C PRO A 57 -4.06 -16.78 -8.16
N ASN A 58 -3.39 -15.76 -8.70
CA ASN A 58 -2.01 -15.43 -8.33
C ASN A 58 -1.94 -14.71 -6.97
N ILE A 59 -2.86 -13.77 -6.72
CA ILE A 59 -2.98 -13.09 -5.42
C ILE A 59 -3.46 -14.09 -4.36
N ASP A 60 -4.45 -14.93 -4.68
CA ASP A 60 -4.97 -15.96 -3.78
C ASP A 60 -3.91 -17.01 -3.42
N LYS A 61 -2.97 -17.28 -4.34
CA LYS A 61 -1.81 -18.12 -4.08
C LYS A 61 -0.92 -17.54 -2.99
N LEU A 62 -0.60 -16.24 -3.05
CA LEU A 62 0.19 -15.57 -2.00
C LEU A 62 -0.50 -15.67 -0.64
N ALA A 63 -1.83 -15.52 -0.59
CA ALA A 63 -2.61 -15.67 0.64
C ALA A 63 -2.58 -17.10 1.18
N SER A 64 -2.78 -18.10 0.30
CA SER A 64 -2.85 -19.52 0.69
C SER A 64 -1.49 -20.15 1.03
N GLU A 65 -0.42 -19.67 0.40
CA GLU A 65 0.95 -20.12 0.66
C GLU A 65 1.69 -19.24 1.69
N GLY A 66 1.05 -18.22 2.21
CA GLY A 66 1.60 -17.25 3.16
C GLY A 66 0.74 -17.06 4.41
N LEU A 67 0.79 -15.84 4.94
CA LEU A 67 0.02 -15.38 6.09
C LEU A 67 -0.90 -14.24 5.66
N GLN A 68 -2.20 -14.37 5.97
CA GLN A 68 -3.25 -13.38 5.75
C GLN A 68 -3.59 -12.67 7.05
N PHE A 69 -3.70 -11.34 7.02
CA PHE A 69 -4.24 -10.56 8.12
C PHE A 69 -5.73 -10.24 7.89
N GLU A 70 -6.57 -10.59 8.88
CA GLU A 70 -8.00 -10.25 8.83
C GLU A 70 -8.28 -8.80 9.21
N ARG A 71 -7.41 -8.19 10.01
CA ARG A 71 -7.60 -6.84 10.58
C ARG A 71 -6.44 -5.93 10.18
N ALA A 72 -6.27 -5.73 8.86
CA ALA A 72 -5.30 -4.80 8.30
C ALA A 72 -5.97 -3.50 7.85
N TYR A 73 -5.39 -2.38 8.24
CA TYR A 73 -5.92 -1.04 7.99
C TYR A 73 -4.98 -0.21 7.12
N GLY A 74 -5.55 0.39 6.07
CA GLY A 74 -4.93 1.43 5.26
C GLY A 74 -5.21 2.82 5.83
N ALA A 75 -5.57 3.76 4.95
CA ALA A 75 -6.08 5.06 5.34
C ALA A 75 -7.30 5.42 4.46
N MET A 76 -7.87 6.61 4.64
CA MET A 76 -9.12 6.98 3.95
C MET A 76 -9.01 7.09 2.42
N TYR A 77 -7.81 7.36 1.88
CA TYR A 77 -7.50 7.36 0.44
C TYR A 77 -5.98 7.36 0.19
N CYS A 78 -5.58 7.26 -1.08
CA CYS A 78 -4.23 6.94 -1.52
C CYS A 78 -3.11 7.86 -0.99
N ALA A 79 -3.25 9.18 -1.01
CA ALA A 79 -2.15 10.08 -0.61
C ALA A 79 -1.79 9.97 0.89
N PRO A 80 -2.73 10.04 1.85
CA PRO A 80 -2.42 9.81 3.26
C PRO A 80 -1.97 8.37 3.53
N ALA A 81 -2.55 7.37 2.87
CA ALA A 81 -2.14 5.98 3.05
C ALA A 81 -0.67 5.75 2.68
N ARG A 82 -0.23 6.33 1.56
CA ARG A 82 1.17 6.26 1.11
C ARG A 82 2.10 7.02 2.04
N ALA A 83 1.71 8.22 2.50
CA ALA A 83 2.46 8.96 3.50
C ALA A 83 2.61 8.17 4.81
N SER A 84 1.53 7.57 5.31
CA SER A 84 1.55 6.71 6.51
C SER A 84 2.48 5.51 6.35
N LEU A 85 2.40 4.81 5.21
CA LEU A 85 3.28 3.67 4.90
C LEU A 85 4.76 4.06 4.92
N LEU A 86 5.10 5.18 4.26
CA LEU A 86 6.49 5.58 4.05
C LEU A 86 7.12 6.23 5.29
N THR A 87 6.32 6.87 6.14
CA THR A 87 6.82 7.59 7.33
C THR A 87 6.63 6.85 8.64
N GLY A 88 5.79 5.81 8.68
CA GLY A 88 5.45 5.12 9.93
C GLY A 88 4.57 5.91 10.88
N MET A 89 3.86 6.95 10.38
CA MET A 89 3.01 7.85 11.16
C MET A 89 1.55 7.70 10.71
N HIS A 90 0.59 7.76 11.65
CA HIS A 90 -0.82 7.82 11.28
C HIS A 90 -1.27 9.23 10.85
N ASP A 91 -2.39 9.31 10.18
CA ASP A 91 -2.85 10.53 9.49
C ASP A 91 -3.74 11.45 10.35
N CYS A 92 -3.86 11.19 11.67
CA CYS A 92 -4.62 12.04 12.59
C CYS A 92 -3.79 13.10 13.32
N HIS A 93 -2.45 13.07 13.25
CA HIS A 93 -1.61 14.05 13.94
C HIS A 93 -1.76 15.46 13.40
N GLY A 94 -2.23 15.62 12.20
CA GLY A 94 -2.09 16.88 11.47
C GLY A 94 -0.61 17.23 11.26
N GLY A 95 -0.29 18.19 10.53
CA GLY A 95 1.10 18.62 10.37
C GLY A 95 1.81 17.91 9.23
N ASN A 96 3.11 17.85 9.34
CA ASN A 96 3.94 17.85 8.15
C ASN A 96 3.99 16.52 7.38
N ALA A 97 3.99 15.37 8.07
CA ALA A 97 4.08 14.07 7.41
C ALA A 97 2.89 13.79 6.47
N MET A 98 1.72 14.38 6.79
CA MET A 98 0.50 14.24 5.98
C MET A 98 0.27 15.41 5.01
N THR A 99 1.21 16.35 4.92
CA THR A 99 1.08 17.47 3.97
C THR A 99 1.30 16.97 2.55
N ILE A 100 0.36 17.23 1.67
CA ILE A 100 0.47 16.91 0.25
C ILE A 100 0.66 18.20 -0.57
N VAL A 101 1.54 18.13 -1.56
CA VAL A 101 1.75 19.22 -2.51
C VAL A 101 0.64 19.21 -3.54
N LYS A 102 -0.16 20.28 -3.57
CA LYS A 102 -1.27 20.42 -4.52
C LYS A 102 -0.80 21.08 -5.81
N ALA A 103 0.04 20.37 -6.57
CA ALA A 103 0.45 20.77 -7.92
C ALA A 103 0.52 19.54 -8.80
N GLY A 104 0.21 19.71 -10.07
CA GLY A 104 0.41 18.71 -11.10
C GLY A 104 1.53 19.15 -12.03
N ILE A 105 2.55 18.32 -12.25
CA ILE A 105 3.62 18.61 -13.21
C ILE A 105 3.05 18.87 -14.60
N TYR A 106 2.17 18.01 -15.06
CA TYR A 106 1.55 18.16 -16.38
C TYR A 106 0.73 19.43 -16.51
N LYS A 107 -0.01 19.81 -15.47
CA LYS A 107 -0.77 21.06 -15.45
C LYS A 107 0.12 22.28 -15.57
N GLU A 108 1.24 22.28 -14.87
CA GLU A 108 2.19 23.39 -14.92
C GLU A 108 2.94 23.44 -16.26
N LEU A 109 3.21 22.28 -16.88
CA LEU A 109 3.72 22.21 -18.26
C LEU A 109 2.72 22.80 -19.26
N ASP A 110 1.42 22.50 -19.12
CA ASP A 110 0.36 23.09 -19.94
C ASP A 110 0.26 24.63 -19.76
N ASN A 111 0.60 25.12 -18.56
CA ASN A 111 0.71 26.56 -18.28
C ASN A 111 1.99 27.19 -18.86
N GLY A 112 2.84 26.43 -19.53
CA GLY A 112 4.04 26.92 -20.22
C GLY A 112 5.31 26.94 -19.36
N LEU A 113 5.30 26.35 -18.15
CA LEU A 113 6.50 26.26 -17.32
C LEU A 113 7.40 25.12 -17.83
N THR A 114 8.70 25.32 -17.66
CA THR A 114 9.70 24.26 -17.84
C THR A 114 9.72 23.29 -16.66
N LEU A 115 10.23 22.08 -16.86
CA LEU A 115 10.40 21.11 -15.76
C LEU A 115 11.25 21.66 -14.62
N ASP A 116 12.29 22.44 -14.89
CA ASP A 116 13.15 23.02 -13.86
C ASP A 116 12.42 24.09 -13.04
N GLU A 117 11.60 24.91 -13.67
CA GLU A 117 10.75 25.88 -12.96
C GLU A 117 9.70 25.18 -12.09
N ILE A 118 9.13 24.07 -12.56
CA ILE A 118 8.16 23.27 -11.81
C ILE A 118 8.84 22.62 -10.61
N LYS A 119 10.02 22.02 -10.78
CA LYS A 119 10.83 21.47 -9.69
C LYS A 119 11.13 22.54 -8.64
N ALA A 120 11.58 23.73 -9.08
CA ALA A 120 11.86 24.85 -8.16
C ALA A 120 10.62 25.32 -7.38
N LYS A 121 9.43 25.26 -7.98
CA LYS A 121 8.16 25.53 -7.27
C LYS A 121 7.88 24.44 -6.22
N ILE A 122 8.01 23.16 -6.57
CA ILE A 122 7.76 22.04 -5.67
C ILE A 122 8.71 22.11 -4.46
N HIS A 123 9.99 22.42 -4.67
CA HIS A 123 10.97 22.56 -3.59
C HIS A 123 10.67 23.72 -2.62
N LYS A 124 10.00 24.77 -3.07
CA LYS A 124 9.59 25.89 -2.20
C LYS A 124 8.43 25.52 -1.26
N VAL A 125 7.66 24.53 -1.61
CA VAL A 125 6.60 24.03 -0.75
C VAL A 125 7.27 23.14 0.30
N ALA A 126 7.41 23.66 1.52
CA ALA A 126 7.90 22.85 2.63
C ALA A 126 6.96 21.65 2.79
N LEU A 127 7.38 20.51 2.31
CA LEU A 127 6.94 19.23 2.83
C LEU A 127 7.57 19.03 4.20
N PRO A 128 7.12 18.08 4.98
CA PRO A 128 7.56 17.80 6.35
C PRO A 128 9.06 17.91 6.47
N ALA A 129 9.52 18.08 7.68
CA ALA A 129 10.93 18.20 8.02
C ALA A 129 11.75 17.04 7.45
N GLU A 130 11.89 17.01 6.11
CA GLU A 130 12.55 15.95 5.35
C GLU A 130 13.97 15.67 5.87
N LYS A 131 14.58 16.66 6.53
CA LYS A 131 15.93 16.49 7.08
C LYS A 131 15.99 15.55 8.28
N GLU A 132 14.93 15.49 9.06
CA GLU A 132 14.87 14.74 10.32
C GLU A 132 13.97 13.50 10.21
N GLU A 133 13.18 13.42 9.15
CA GLU A 133 12.25 12.30 8.91
C GLU A 133 13.01 11.05 8.45
N VAL A 134 12.53 9.87 8.88
CA VAL A 134 13.02 8.56 8.44
C VAL A 134 11.97 7.93 7.55
N PHE A 135 12.39 7.54 6.34
CA PHE A 135 11.52 6.94 5.35
C PHE A 135 11.75 5.44 5.16
N LEU A 136 10.72 4.75 4.70
CA LEU A 136 10.75 3.31 4.46
C LEU A 136 11.90 2.87 3.54
N GLY A 137 12.12 3.59 2.43
CA GLY A 137 13.22 3.32 1.50
C GLY A 137 14.59 3.48 2.15
N GLU A 138 14.77 4.51 3.01
CA GLU A 138 16.01 4.71 3.76
C GLU A 138 16.34 3.55 4.70
N ILE A 139 15.34 2.95 5.36
CA ILE A 139 15.54 1.78 6.23
C ILE A 139 16.16 0.64 5.42
N ALA A 140 15.59 0.35 4.26
CA ALA A 140 16.11 -0.70 3.37
C ALA A 140 17.51 -0.33 2.85
N GLN A 141 17.71 0.90 2.38
CA GLN A 141 19.00 1.37 1.84
C GLN A 141 20.11 1.30 2.91
N LYS A 142 19.84 1.78 4.13
CA LYS A 142 20.76 1.69 5.27
C LYS A 142 21.05 0.24 5.69
N ALA A 143 20.11 -0.67 5.46
CA ALA A 143 20.30 -2.10 5.67
C ALA A 143 21.10 -2.78 4.54
N GLY A 144 21.52 -2.04 3.51
CA GLY A 144 22.35 -2.53 2.42
C GLY A 144 21.59 -3.07 1.21
N TYR A 145 20.29 -2.78 1.09
CA TYR A 145 19.49 -3.12 -0.07
C TYR A 145 19.73 -2.13 -1.23
N THR A 146 19.58 -2.62 -2.46
CA THR A 146 19.31 -1.75 -3.60
C THR A 146 17.81 -1.50 -3.65
N THR A 147 17.40 -0.23 -3.67
CA THR A 147 15.98 0.15 -3.57
C THR A 147 15.42 0.59 -4.92
N GLY A 148 14.19 0.20 -5.24
CA GLY A 148 13.51 0.60 -6.45
C GLY A 148 12.02 0.88 -6.23
N GLN A 149 11.51 1.98 -6.82
CA GLN A 149 10.11 2.33 -6.81
C GLN A 149 9.58 2.41 -8.24
N PHE A 150 8.52 1.65 -8.55
CA PHE A 150 7.98 1.51 -9.91
C PHE A 150 6.47 1.71 -9.90
N GLY A 151 5.98 2.76 -10.55
CA GLY A 151 4.53 2.98 -10.68
C GLY A 151 4.05 4.36 -10.32
N LYS A 152 2.96 4.39 -9.54
CA LYS A 152 2.32 5.60 -9.05
C LYS A 152 3.26 6.38 -8.13
N LEU A 153 3.01 7.67 -8.00
CA LEU A 153 3.74 8.52 -7.06
C LEU A 153 3.73 7.92 -5.64
N GLU A 154 4.86 8.02 -4.98
CA GLU A 154 5.02 7.51 -3.61
C GLU A 154 4.02 8.15 -2.64
N TRP A 155 3.98 9.50 -2.58
CA TRP A 155 3.01 10.25 -1.77
C TRP A 155 2.86 11.69 -2.28
N GLY A 156 1.76 12.36 -1.90
CA GLY A 156 1.49 13.73 -2.29
C GLY A 156 0.90 13.87 -3.69
N PHE A 157 0.98 15.06 -4.28
CA PHE A 157 0.50 15.35 -5.64
C PHE A 157 1.61 15.63 -6.64
N ALA A 158 2.82 15.89 -6.17
CA ALA A 158 4.01 16.02 -7.00
C ALA A 158 5.28 15.75 -6.18
N THR A 159 6.29 15.19 -6.83
CA THR A 159 7.61 14.93 -6.25
C THR A 159 8.73 15.43 -7.17
N THR A 160 9.96 15.23 -6.77
CA THR A 160 11.16 15.53 -7.56
C THR A 160 12.16 14.40 -7.42
N PRO A 161 13.15 14.28 -8.33
CA PRO A 161 14.20 13.28 -8.19
C PRO A 161 14.95 13.36 -6.87
N GLU A 162 15.23 14.59 -6.40
CA GLU A 162 15.98 14.82 -5.17
C GLU A 162 15.19 14.38 -3.94
N ARG A 163 13.85 14.47 -3.98
CA ARG A 163 12.99 13.91 -2.94
C ARG A 163 12.96 12.40 -2.97
N MET A 164 12.85 11.79 -4.15
CA MET A 164 12.90 10.34 -4.30
C MET A 164 14.20 9.77 -3.75
N GLU A 165 15.35 10.39 -4.08
CA GLU A 165 16.66 10.04 -3.53
C GLU A 165 16.70 10.21 -2.00
N ARG A 166 16.19 11.34 -1.48
CA ARG A 166 16.11 11.60 -0.03
C ARG A 166 15.24 10.59 0.71
N HIS A 167 14.18 10.09 0.08
CA HIS A 167 13.31 9.07 0.66
C HIS A 167 13.90 7.64 0.58
N GLY A 168 15.11 7.50 0.01
CA GLY A 168 15.85 6.25 -0.03
C GLY A 168 15.58 5.37 -1.25
N TRP A 169 15.22 5.97 -2.40
CA TRP A 169 15.04 5.26 -3.66
C TRP A 169 16.26 5.42 -4.55
N ASP A 170 17.02 4.33 -4.78
CA ASP A 170 18.16 4.30 -5.70
C ASP A 170 17.70 4.37 -7.16
N HIS A 171 16.53 3.78 -7.46
CA HIS A 171 15.92 3.76 -8.78
C HIS A 171 14.43 4.09 -8.72
N HIS A 172 13.96 4.82 -9.72
CA HIS A 172 12.56 5.15 -9.88
C HIS A 172 12.16 5.09 -11.35
N PHE A 173 11.00 4.46 -11.63
CA PHE A 173 10.31 4.58 -12.91
C PHE A 173 8.81 4.76 -12.70
N GLY A 174 8.26 5.88 -13.20
CA GLY A 174 6.82 6.15 -13.06
C GLY A 174 6.47 7.62 -13.14
N TYR A 175 5.49 8.01 -12.35
CA TYR A 175 4.93 9.35 -12.33
C TYR A 175 5.57 10.22 -11.27
N TYR A 176 5.71 11.53 -11.57
CA TYR A 176 5.98 12.57 -10.58
C TYR A 176 4.76 13.46 -10.30
N ASP A 177 3.59 13.06 -10.78
CA ASP A 177 2.35 13.81 -10.70
C ASP A 177 1.18 12.89 -10.30
N HIS A 178 0.63 13.11 -9.11
CA HIS A 178 -0.47 12.30 -8.58
C HIS A 178 -1.77 12.45 -9.40
N LEU A 179 -2.04 13.64 -9.96
CA LEU A 179 -3.25 13.84 -10.74
C LEU A 179 -3.23 13.03 -12.04
N ARG A 180 -2.06 12.92 -12.65
CA ARG A 180 -1.90 12.23 -13.94
C ARG A 180 -1.63 10.74 -13.81
N CYS A 181 -1.18 10.27 -12.64
CA CYS A 181 -1.05 8.83 -12.40
C CYS A 181 -2.39 8.08 -12.31
N HIS A 182 -3.51 8.79 -12.43
CA HIS A 182 -4.84 8.20 -12.62
C HIS A 182 -5.24 8.11 -14.10
N GLY A 183 -4.36 8.51 -15.03
CA GLY A 183 -4.49 8.24 -16.45
C GLY A 183 -3.54 7.12 -16.86
N PHE A 184 -3.91 6.32 -17.87
CA PHE A 184 -3.17 5.11 -18.23
C PHE A 184 -2.40 5.21 -19.55
N TYR A 185 -2.48 6.37 -20.25
CA TYR A 185 -1.79 6.59 -21.51
C TYR A 185 -0.97 7.89 -21.47
N PRO A 186 0.02 7.97 -20.55
CA PRO A 186 0.86 9.17 -20.42
C PRO A 186 1.73 9.37 -21.68
N PRO A 187 1.92 10.62 -22.13
CA PRO A 187 2.85 10.90 -23.25
C PRO A 187 4.31 10.72 -22.84
N PHE A 188 4.60 10.75 -21.55
CA PHE A 188 5.91 10.46 -20.98
C PHE A 188 5.79 10.02 -19.52
N LEU A 189 6.83 9.34 -19.03
CA LEU A 189 7.08 9.03 -17.62
C LEU A 189 8.46 9.54 -17.22
N PHE A 190 8.88 9.25 -16.01
CA PHE A 190 10.21 9.59 -15.50
C PHE A 190 10.98 8.33 -15.10
N GLU A 191 12.27 8.29 -15.46
CA GLU A 191 13.25 7.30 -15.03
C GLU A 191 14.43 8.02 -14.37
N ASP A 192 14.62 7.85 -13.10
CA ASP A 192 15.73 8.47 -12.33
C ASP A 192 15.89 9.98 -12.64
N GLY A 193 14.79 10.71 -12.61
CA GLY A 193 14.76 12.15 -12.85
C GLY A 193 14.74 12.55 -14.33
N LYS A 194 14.88 11.63 -15.24
CA LYS A 194 14.87 11.91 -16.70
C LYS A 194 13.51 11.64 -17.28
N LYS A 195 13.05 12.55 -18.12
CA LYS A 195 11.85 12.37 -18.93
C LYS A 195 12.06 11.26 -19.95
N VAL A 196 11.14 10.29 -19.98
CA VAL A 196 11.08 9.18 -20.96
C VAL A 196 9.82 9.33 -21.77
N ASP A 197 9.94 9.74 -23.03
CA ASP A 197 8.81 9.87 -23.93
C ASP A 197 8.23 8.50 -24.31
N ILE A 198 6.91 8.41 -24.41
CA ILE A 198 6.18 7.19 -24.80
C ILE A 198 5.57 7.39 -26.18
N PRO A 199 6.19 6.84 -27.23
CA PRO A 199 5.74 7.03 -28.61
C PRO A 199 4.29 6.56 -28.80
N GLY A 200 3.50 7.40 -29.50
CA GLY A 200 2.11 7.09 -29.83
C GLY A 200 1.09 7.48 -28.75
N ASN A 201 1.52 7.84 -27.54
CA ASN A 201 0.67 8.46 -26.55
C ASN A 201 0.72 9.98 -26.70
N THR A 202 -0.44 10.62 -26.94
CA THR A 202 -0.52 12.05 -27.24
C THR A 202 -1.39 12.85 -26.27
N HIS A 203 -2.05 12.18 -25.33
CA HIS A 203 -2.93 12.83 -24.36
C HIS A 203 -2.12 13.42 -23.21
N VAL A 204 -2.03 14.76 -23.14
CA VAL A 204 -1.33 15.48 -22.07
C VAL A 204 -1.93 15.27 -20.68
N ASP A 205 -3.20 14.88 -20.61
CA ASP A 205 -3.89 14.49 -19.38
C ASP A 205 -3.80 12.99 -19.08
N CYS A 206 -2.94 12.25 -19.79
CA CYS A 206 -2.76 10.80 -19.70
C CYS A 206 -4.05 10.01 -20.00
N ALA A 207 -4.96 10.59 -20.78
CA ALA A 207 -6.31 10.12 -21.06
C ALA A 207 -7.23 10.04 -19.82
N LYS A 208 -6.93 10.80 -18.76
CA LYS A 208 -7.76 10.87 -17.55
C LYS A 208 -9.12 11.53 -17.81
N THR A 209 -9.24 12.38 -18.82
CA THR A 209 -10.50 13.03 -19.24
C THR A 209 -11.55 12.05 -19.74
N THR A 210 -11.18 10.80 -19.98
CA THR A 210 -12.11 9.72 -20.29
C THR A 210 -12.81 9.16 -19.04
N GLU A 211 -12.65 9.79 -17.87
CA GLU A 211 -13.52 9.52 -16.74
C GLU A 211 -14.99 9.75 -17.13
N HIS A 212 -15.83 8.82 -16.75
CA HIS A 212 -17.25 8.76 -17.13
C HIS A 212 -18.15 9.70 -16.35
N ASP A 213 -17.76 10.95 -16.30
CA ASP A 213 -18.62 12.01 -15.77
C ASP A 213 -19.73 12.41 -16.78
N SER A 214 -19.61 11.98 -18.03
CA SER A 214 -20.60 12.19 -19.08
C SER A 214 -20.68 11.01 -20.06
N PRO A 215 -21.82 10.84 -20.75
CA PRO A 215 -21.96 9.82 -21.80
C PRO A 215 -20.96 9.96 -22.95
N GLU A 216 -20.53 11.19 -23.26
CA GLU A 216 -19.53 11.48 -24.28
C GLU A 216 -18.16 10.99 -23.87
N ASN A 217 -17.73 11.32 -22.65
CA ASN A 217 -16.45 10.85 -22.10
C ASN A 217 -16.42 9.31 -22.00
N PHE A 218 -17.57 8.71 -21.65
CA PHE A 218 -17.69 7.26 -21.62
C PHE A 218 -17.42 6.61 -22.98
N LYS A 219 -17.97 7.16 -24.06
CA LYS A 219 -17.73 6.64 -25.43
C LYS A 219 -16.30 6.84 -25.86
N ASP A 220 -15.67 7.95 -25.49
CA ASP A 220 -14.30 8.28 -25.90
C ASP A 220 -13.24 7.38 -25.27
N ARG A 221 -13.52 6.70 -24.16
CA ARG A 221 -12.55 5.79 -23.53
C ARG A 221 -12.05 4.68 -24.47
N TRP A 222 -12.90 4.24 -25.42
CA TRP A 222 -12.56 3.26 -26.45
C TRP A 222 -12.01 3.87 -27.74
N ASN A 223 -11.91 5.19 -27.81
CA ASN A 223 -11.17 5.85 -28.88
C ASN A 223 -9.66 5.72 -28.60
N MET A 224 -9.02 4.77 -29.26
CA MET A 224 -7.61 4.46 -29.05
C MET A 224 -6.65 5.39 -29.78
N LYS A 225 -7.14 6.43 -30.50
CA LYS A 225 -6.28 7.41 -31.14
C LYS A 225 -5.44 8.14 -30.10
N GLY A 226 -4.10 8.06 -30.21
CA GLY A 226 -3.17 8.66 -29.25
C GLY A 226 -3.05 7.90 -27.92
N LYS A 227 -3.49 6.66 -27.87
CA LYS A 227 -3.42 5.74 -26.72
C LYS A 227 -2.74 4.44 -27.16
N ALA A 228 -1.43 4.51 -27.50
CA ALA A 228 -0.71 3.38 -28.06
C ALA A 228 -0.18 2.40 -26.99
N VAL A 229 0.28 2.93 -25.85
CA VAL A 229 0.95 2.12 -24.82
C VAL A 229 0.35 2.39 -23.46
N TYR A 230 -0.14 1.34 -22.83
CA TYR A 230 -0.71 1.36 -21.48
C TYR A 230 0.41 1.44 -20.44
N SER A 231 0.32 2.38 -19.49
CA SER A 231 1.41 2.69 -18.56
C SER A 231 1.82 1.53 -17.68
N GLU A 232 0.85 0.75 -17.17
CA GLU A 232 1.14 -0.37 -16.29
C GLU A 232 2.04 -1.41 -16.97
N HIS A 233 1.85 -1.66 -18.27
CA HIS A 233 2.70 -2.58 -19.02
C HIS A 233 4.17 -2.14 -19.04
N ILE A 234 4.42 -0.84 -19.30
CA ILE A 234 5.79 -0.30 -19.31
C ILE A 234 6.40 -0.33 -17.92
N ILE A 235 5.62 0.06 -16.92
CA ILE A 235 6.06 0.08 -15.50
C ILE A 235 6.47 -1.33 -15.10
N MET A 236 5.65 -2.33 -15.43
CA MET A 236 5.93 -3.72 -15.13
C MET A 236 7.19 -4.23 -15.82
N ASP A 237 7.38 -3.93 -17.12
CA ASP A 237 8.57 -4.33 -17.87
C ASP A 237 9.85 -3.69 -17.31
N LYS A 238 9.79 -2.43 -16.91
CA LYS A 238 10.90 -1.72 -16.26
C LYS A 238 11.24 -2.33 -14.88
N MET A 239 10.22 -2.68 -14.10
CA MET A 239 10.40 -3.32 -12.81
C MET A 239 11.06 -4.70 -12.95
N LEU A 240 10.59 -5.54 -13.89
CA LEU A 240 11.22 -6.84 -14.15
C LEU A 240 12.67 -6.69 -14.64
N SER A 241 12.95 -5.67 -15.46
CA SER A 241 14.30 -5.33 -15.91
C SER A 241 15.20 -4.90 -14.74
N PHE A 242 14.66 -4.14 -13.78
CA PHE A 242 15.37 -3.79 -12.54
C PHE A 242 15.72 -5.05 -11.74
N MET A 243 14.81 -6.02 -11.60
CA MET A 243 15.08 -7.28 -10.91
C MET A 243 16.25 -8.02 -11.56
N ASP A 244 16.27 -8.13 -12.91
CA ASP A 244 17.36 -8.76 -13.66
C ASP A 244 18.71 -8.05 -13.45
N ALA A 245 18.71 -6.70 -13.48
CA ALA A 245 19.92 -5.90 -13.30
C ALA A 245 20.46 -6.02 -11.86
N ASN A 246 19.57 -6.12 -10.88
CA ASN A 246 19.90 -6.17 -9.46
C ASN A 246 19.79 -7.57 -8.86
N HIS A 247 19.95 -8.59 -9.68
CA HIS A 247 20.01 -9.96 -9.20
C HIS A 247 21.09 -10.12 -8.12
N PRO A 248 20.80 -10.66 -6.92
CA PRO A 248 21.77 -10.76 -5.81
C PRO A 248 23.09 -11.47 -6.18
N LYS A 249 23.07 -12.45 -7.08
CA LYS A 249 24.30 -13.10 -7.59
C LYS A 249 25.19 -12.17 -8.43
N LYS A 250 24.66 -11.02 -8.93
CA LYS A 250 25.41 -10.03 -9.73
C LYS A 250 25.91 -8.86 -8.88
N THR A 251 25.11 -8.45 -7.89
CA THR A 251 25.34 -7.22 -7.12
C THR A 251 25.87 -7.47 -5.71
N ASP A 252 25.83 -8.71 -5.22
CA ASP A 252 26.05 -9.10 -3.83
C ASP A 252 25.15 -8.35 -2.82
N LYS A 253 24.02 -7.81 -3.29
CA LYS A 253 23.05 -7.08 -2.49
C LYS A 253 21.65 -7.63 -2.72
N PRO A 254 20.80 -7.72 -1.68
CA PRO A 254 19.37 -7.90 -1.86
C PRO A 254 18.74 -6.63 -2.42
N PHE A 255 17.54 -6.74 -3.00
CA PHE A 255 16.77 -5.57 -3.39
C PHE A 255 15.50 -5.43 -2.55
N PHE A 256 15.10 -4.17 -2.31
CA PHE A 256 13.77 -3.78 -1.84
C PHE A 256 13.04 -3.07 -2.97
N LEU A 257 11.96 -3.68 -3.44
CA LEU A 257 11.17 -3.19 -4.54
C LEU A 257 9.80 -2.77 -4.02
N TYR A 258 9.42 -1.51 -4.23
CA TYR A 258 8.11 -0.96 -3.97
C TYR A 258 7.37 -0.76 -5.30
N PHE A 259 6.27 -1.49 -5.45
CA PHE A 259 5.40 -1.44 -6.63
C PHE A 259 4.04 -0.82 -6.25
N PRO A 260 3.96 0.53 -6.17
CA PRO A 260 2.68 1.23 -6.05
C PRO A 260 1.99 1.24 -7.41
N THR A 261 1.28 0.17 -7.73
CA THR A 261 0.53 0.05 -8.99
C THR A 261 -0.57 1.11 -9.11
N GLN A 262 -1.01 1.41 -10.33
CA GLN A 262 -2.20 2.23 -10.58
C GLN A 262 -3.50 1.43 -10.49
N LEU A 263 -3.43 0.10 -10.48
CA LEU A 263 -4.56 -0.81 -10.56
C LEU A 263 -5.16 -1.12 -9.18
N PRO A 264 -6.51 -1.25 -9.12
CA PRO A 264 -7.52 -1.00 -10.13
C PRO A 264 -8.18 0.39 -10.04
N HIS A 265 -7.44 1.47 -9.75
CA HIS A 265 -7.96 2.83 -9.62
C HIS A 265 -8.62 3.34 -10.94
N GLY A 266 -9.74 4.04 -10.82
CA GLY A 266 -10.37 4.69 -11.98
C GLY A 266 -9.56 5.87 -12.59
N PRO A 267 -9.85 6.26 -13.83
CA PRO A 267 -11.00 5.83 -14.63
C PRO A 267 -10.91 4.36 -15.03
N THR A 268 -12.07 3.72 -15.18
CA THR A 268 -12.15 2.35 -15.67
C THR A 268 -11.74 2.33 -17.14
N MET A 269 -10.48 2.01 -17.39
CA MET A 269 -9.87 2.02 -18.70
C MET A 269 -8.86 0.88 -18.81
N VAL A 270 -9.03 0.04 -19.79
CA VAL A 270 -8.17 -1.10 -20.08
C VAL A 270 -7.83 -1.13 -21.57
N PRO A 271 -6.67 -1.66 -21.98
CA PRO A 271 -6.36 -1.82 -23.41
C PRO A 271 -7.33 -2.78 -24.08
N GLU A 272 -7.79 -3.81 -23.36
CA GLU A 272 -8.81 -4.76 -23.77
C GLU A 272 -9.51 -5.38 -22.56
N VAL A 273 -10.72 -5.90 -22.75
CA VAL A 273 -11.40 -6.70 -21.73
C VAL A 273 -10.70 -8.05 -21.61
N HIS A 274 -10.35 -8.43 -20.39
CA HIS A 274 -9.65 -9.69 -20.13
C HIS A 274 -10.42 -10.89 -20.72
N PRO A 275 -9.75 -11.86 -21.38
CA PRO A 275 -10.40 -12.97 -22.08
C PRO A 275 -11.42 -13.75 -21.25
N GLU A 276 -11.16 -14.00 -19.97
CA GLU A 276 -12.07 -14.68 -19.05
C GLU A 276 -13.41 -13.93 -18.83
N LEU A 277 -13.43 -12.62 -19.05
CA LEU A 277 -14.56 -11.76 -18.77
C LEU A 277 -15.35 -11.37 -20.03
N GLN A 278 -14.76 -11.49 -21.22
CA GLN A 278 -15.36 -11.03 -22.47
C GLN A 278 -16.78 -11.53 -22.69
N ASN A 279 -17.01 -12.82 -22.43
CA ASN A 279 -18.29 -13.50 -22.66
C ASN A 279 -19.13 -13.70 -21.38
N ASN A 280 -18.79 -13.04 -20.25
CA ASN A 280 -19.56 -13.16 -19.04
C ASN A 280 -20.91 -12.41 -19.17
N PRO A 281 -22.07 -13.12 -19.19
CA PRO A 281 -23.37 -12.50 -19.41
C PRO A 281 -23.90 -11.78 -18.16
N ASN A 282 -23.28 -12.00 -17.00
CA ASN A 282 -23.74 -11.45 -15.72
C ASN A 282 -23.11 -10.07 -15.44
N LEU A 283 -22.15 -9.62 -16.27
CA LEU A 283 -21.45 -8.36 -16.10
C LEU A 283 -21.80 -7.39 -17.25
N THR A 284 -22.07 -6.15 -16.91
CA THR A 284 -22.12 -5.04 -17.87
C THR A 284 -20.73 -4.79 -18.48
N GLN A 285 -20.66 -3.99 -19.54
CA GLN A 285 -19.37 -3.65 -20.17
C GLN A 285 -18.43 -2.95 -19.19
N TRP A 286 -18.93 -2.05 -18.34
CA TRP A 286 -18.13 -1.36 -17.33
C TRP A 286 -17.58 -2.29 -16.25
N GLU A 287 -18.42 -3.20 -15.78
CA GLU A 287 -18.02 -4.19 -14.78
C GLU A 287 -16.96 -5.13 -15.33
N LYS A 288 -17.07 -5.53 -16.62
CA LYS A 288 -16.03 -6.30 -17.30
C LYS A 288 -14.70 -5.53 -17.39
N GLU A 289 -14.75 -4.25 -17.72
CA GLU A 289 -13.57 -3.39 -17.81
C GLU A 289 -12.90 -3.23 -16.43
N TYR A 290 -13.68 -2.94 -15.40
CA TYR A 290 -13.16 -2.83 -14.04
C TYR A 290 -12.59 -4.17 -13.54
N ALA A 291 -13.32 -5.26 -13.71
CA ALA A 291 -12.82 -6.59 -13.37
C ALA A 291 -11.54 -6.96 -14.15
N SER A 292 -11.40 -6.46 -15.39
CA SER A 292 -10.17 -6.63 -16.17
C SER A 292 -8.98 -5.88 -15.55
N MET A 293 -9.19 -4.72 -14.93
CA MET A 293 -8.11 -4.04 -14.19
C MET A 293 -7.65 -4.87 -12.98
N VAL A 294 -8.58 -5.52 -12.29
CA VAL A 294 -8.25 -6.43 -11.19
C VAL A 294 -7.52 -7.67 -11.69
N LYS A 295 -7.96 -8.25 -12.83
CA LYS A 295 -7.30 -9.38 -13.47
C LYS A 295 -5.87 -9.04 -13.93
N MET A 296 -5.67 -7.84 -14.50
CA MET A 296 -4.32 -7.38 -14.89
C MET A 296 -3.39 -7.30 -13.69
N LEU A 297 -3.87 -6.79 -12.54
CA LEU A 297 -3.08 -6.78 -11.32
C LEU A 297 -2.76 -8.20 -10.83
N ASP A 298 -3.71 -9.12 -10.91
CA ASP A 298 -3.48 -10.53 -10.58
C ASP A 298 -2.42 -11.16 -11.50
N ASP A 299 -2.50 -10.88 -12.81
CA ASP A 299 -1.50 -11.34 -13.79
C ASP A 299 -0.11 -10.75 -13.52
N ASP A 300 -0.03 -9.48 -13.13
CA ASP A 300 1.24 -8.83 -12.77
C ASP A 300 1.85 -9.45 -11.50
N VAL A 301 1.05 -9.83 -10.51
CA VAL A 301 1.52 -10.64 -9.37
C VAL A 301 2.08 -11.98 -9.84
N GLY A 302 1.40 -12.64 -10.77
CA GLY A 302 1.87 -13.88 -11.40
C GLY A 302 3.20 -13.69 -12.15
N ARG A 303 3.37 -12.59 -12.89
CA ARG A 303 4.62 -12.25 -13.59
C ARG A 303 5.77 -12.03 -12.61
N ILE A 304 5.54 -11.32 -11.49
CA ILE A 304 6.53 -11.12 -10.42
C ILE A 304 6.95 -12.46 -9.84
N TYR A 305 5.98 -13.28 -9.46
CA TYR A 305 6.24 -14.60 -8.88
C TYR A 305 7.06 -15.47 -9.82
N SER A 306 6.63 -15.61 -11.08
CA SER A 306 7.35 -16.38 -12.12
C SER A 306 8.75 -15.84 -12.39
N LYS A 307 8.94 -14.51 -12.35
CA LYS A 307 10.26 -13.89 -12.52
C LYS A 307 11.21 -14.26 -11.39
N LEU A 308 10.73 -14.26 -10.16
CA LEU A 308 11.52 -14.68 -8.99
C LEU A 308 11.90 -16.17 -9.04
N GLU A 309 11.00 -17.02 -9.56
CA GLU A 309 11.28 -18.44 -9.83
C GLU A 309 12.35 -18.60 -10.92
N GLU A 310 12.20 -17.93 -12.07
CA GLU A 310 13.18 -17.92 -13.17
C GLU A 310 14.57 -17.51 -12.72
N MET A 311 14.63 -16.49 -11.84
CA MET A 311 15.87 -16.00 -11.25
C MET A 311 16.44 -16.92 -10.14
N GLU A 312 15.75 -17.98 -9.74
CA GLU A 312 16.13 -18.88 -8.64
C GLU A 312 16.33 -18.17 -7.30
N ILE A 313 15.53 -17.12 -7.02
CA ILE A 313 15.60 -16.33 -5.77
C ILE A 313 14.28 -16.27 -5.00
N LEU A 314 13.21 -16.92 -5.49
CA LEU A 314 11.90 -16.92 -4.83
C LEU A 314 11.99 -17.41 -3.38
N ASP A 315 12.78 -18.46 -3.11
CA ASP A 315 12.93 -19.04 -1.78
C ASP A 315 13.56 -18.05 -0.76
N ASN A 316 14.33 -17.07 -1.26
CA ASN A 316 14.90 -15.99 -0.45
C ASN A 316 14.28 -14.62 -0.78
N THR A 317 12.99 -14.59 -1.05
CA THR A 317 12.26 -13.36 -1.33
C THR A 317 10.96 -13.30 -0.54
N ILE A 318 10.75 -12.18 0.15
CA ILE A 318 9.47 -11.83 0.78
C ILE A 318 8.62 -11.11 -0.26
N ILE A 319 7.38 -11.57 -0.45
CA ILE A 319 6.38 -10.86 -1.25
C ILE A 319 5.28 -10.39 -0.32
N VAL A 320 4.97 -9.10 -0.36
CA VAL A 320 3.88 -8.49 0.39
C VAL A 320 2.88 -7.92 -0.59
N PHE A 321 1.61 -8.26 -0.42
CA PHE A 321 0.50 -7.67 -1.17
C PHE A 321 -0.45 -6.97 -0.22
N THR A 322 -0.78 -5.71 -0.51
CA THR A 322 -1.78 -4.93 0.23
C THR A 322 -2.38 -3.83 -0.65
N SER A 323 -3.34 -3.07 -0.10
CA SER A 323 -3.95 -1.90 -0.74
C SER A 323 -3.80 -0.66 0.14
N ASP A 324 -3.95 0.50 -0.44
CA ASP A 324 -3.84 1.79 0.25
C ASP A 324 -5.09 2.15 1.05
N ASN A 325 -6.26 1.83 0.54
CA ASN A 325 -7.56 2.08 1.18
C ASN A 325 -8.59 1.04 0.72
N GLY A 326 -9.77 1.10 1.29
CA GLY A 326 -10.89 0.26 0.90
C GLY A 326 -11.42 0.56 -0.49
N HIS A 327 -12.43 -0.17 -0.89
CA HIS A 327 -12.98 -0.18 -2.23
C HIS A 327 -13.57 1.17 -2.66
N GLU A 328 -13.39 1.48 -3.94
CA GLU A 328 -14.07 2.58 -4.62
C GLU A 328 -14.85 2.04 -5.81
N ILE A 329 -16.08 2.50 -6.00
CA ILE A 329 -16.94 2.00 -7.07
C ILE A 329 -16.83 2.87 -8.31
N TYR A 330 -16.16 2.35 -9.34
CA TYR A 330 -15.88 3.05 -10.59
C TYR A 330 -16.77 2.61 -11.78
N TYR A 331 -17.53 1.55 -11.63
CA TYR A 331 -18.19 0.81 -12.71
C TYR A 331 -19.73 0.94 -12.84
N PRO A 332 -20.47 1.74 -12.08
CA PRO A 332 -21.89 1.94 -12.35
C PRO A 332 -22.11 2.76 -13.62
N GLU A 333 -23.00 2.31 -14.50
CA GLU A 333 -23.30 2.98 -15.79
C GLU A 333 -23.79 4.42 -15.65
N LYS A 334 -24.39 4.78 -14.52
CA LYS A 334 -24.89 6.13 -14.22
C LYS A 334 -23.87 7.04 -13.57
N GLY A 335 -22.61 6.61 -13.57
CA GLY A 335 -21.52 7.39 -13.03
C GLY A 335 -21.07 6.96 -11.64
N ARG A 336 -19.99 7.56 -11.21
CA ARG A 336 -19.24 7.29 -10.01
C ARG A 336 -20.05 7.65 -8.76
N THR A 337 -20.36 6.67 -7.93
CA THR A 337 -21.15 6.87 -6.72
C THR A 337 -20.45 7.74 -5.68
N SER A 338 -19.11 7.69 -5.62
CA SER A 338 -18.31 8.42 -4.63
C SER A 338 -18.35 9.94 -4.77
N LYS A 339 -18.61 10.45 -5.98
CA LYS A 339 -18.45 11.89 -6.26
C LYS A 339 -19.51 12.74 -5.55
N ASN A 340 -20.73 12.23 -5.46
CA ASN A 340 -21.88 12.95 -4.93
C ASN A 340 -22.46 12.32 -3.66
N ASN A 341 -21.84 11.27 -3.12
CA ASN A 341 -22.38 10.47 -2.02
C ASN A 341 -23.83 10.03 -2.26
N VAL A 342 -24.15 9.67 -3.49
CA VAL A 342 -25.43 9.10 -3.89
C VAL A 342 -25.20 7.81 -4.67
N ASN A 343 -26.08 6.83 -4.47
CA ASN A 343 -26.02 5.60 -5.23
C ASN A 343 -26.64 5.75 -6.63
N VAL A 344 -26.64 4.68 -7.41
CA VAL A 344 -27.21 4.68 -8.78
C VAL A 344 -28.71 4.97 -8.83
N LYS A 345 -29.40 4.89 -7.70
CA LYS A 345 -30.83 5.25 -7.56
C LYS A 345 -31.04 6.70 -7.14
N GLY A 346 -29.97 7.45 -6.83
CA GLY A 346 -30.04 8.83 -6.32
C GLY A 346 -30.27 8.92 -4.81
N GLU A 347 -30.10 7.83 -4.07
CA GLU A 347 -30.21 7.81 -2.61
C GLU A 347 -28.88 8.23 -1.99
N GLU A 348 -28.94 9.13 -1.00
CA GLU A 348 -27.74 9.54 -0.26
C GLU A 348 -27.21 8.41 0.62
N PHE A 349 -25.88 8.34 0.76
CA PHE A 349 -25.20 7.40 1.62
C PHE A 349 -23.88 7.99 2.16
N ASP A 350 -23.17 7.25 3.03
CA ASP A 350 -21.95 7.69 3.72
C ASP A 350 -22.15 8.99 4.48
N ASN A 351 -23.20 9.04 5.24
CA ASN A 351 -23.46 10.10 6.21
C ASN A 351 -23.74 9.48 7.59
N ILE A 352 -24.01 10.32 8.58
CA ILE A 352 -24.20 9.87 9.96
C ILE A 352 -25.33 8.83 10.14
N THR A 353 -26.33 8.84 9.27
CA THR A 353 -27.53 7.98 9.40
C THR A 353 -27.62 6.91 8.33
N THR A 354 -26.98 7.11 7.20
CA THR A 354 -27.10 6.22 6.03
C THR A 354 -25.71 5.81 5.57
N ARG A 355 -25.34 4.59 5.91
CA ARG A 355 -24.08 4.00 5.46
C ARG A 355 -24.23 3.45 4.05
N PHE A 356 -23.12 3.49 3.30
CA PHE A 356 -22.99 2.71 2.08
C PHE A 356 -22.97 1.21 2.41
N ASN A 357 -23.62 0.41 1.59
CA ASN A 357 -23.33 -1.00 1.46
C ASN A 357 -23.48 -1.42 -0.01
N SER A 358 -22.74 -2.44 -0.42
CA SER A 358 -22.67 -2.90 -1.80
C SER A 358 -24.03 -3.27 -2.38
N HIS A 359 -24.87 -3.89 -1.58
CA HIS A 359 -26.23 -4.31 -2.01
C HIS A 359 -27.11 -3.12 -2.41
N VAL A 360 -27.11 -2.05 -1.64
CA VAL A 360 -27.89 -0.84 -1.91
C VAL A 360 -27.28 -0.03 -3.05
N ALA A 361 -25.96 0.01 -3.15
CA ALA A 361 -25.26 0.81 -4.14
C ALA A 361 -25.22 0.19 -5.54
N GLY A 362 -25.63 -1.07 -5.69
CA GLY A 362 -25.53 -1.79 -6.96
C GLY A 362 -24.12 -2.26 -7.28
N ASP A 363 -23.32 -2.48 -6.26
CA ASP A 363 -22.00 -3.11 -6.37
C ASP A 363 -22.16 -4.62 -6.51
N ILE A 364 -22.06 -5.12 -7.75
CA ILE A 364 -22.19 -6.55 -8.04
C ILE A 364 -21.03 -7.38 -7.49
N PHE A 365 -19.87 -6.75 -7.25
CA PHE A 365 -18.69 -7.46 -6.76
C PHE A 365 -18.65 -7.58 -5.24
N ASP A 366 -19.44 -6.80 -4.51
CA ASP A 366 -19.31 -6.66 -3.05
C ASP A 366 -17.84 -6.39 -2.64
N GLY A 367 -17.25 -5.36 -3.27
CA GLY A 367 -15.83 -5.09 -3.19
C GLY A 367 -15.29 -4.85 -1.77
N ASN A 368 -16.17 -4.50 -0.82
CA ASN A 368 -15.83 -4.39 0.60
C ASN A 368 -16.16 -5.64 1.43
N ASN A 369 -16.61 -6.74 0.80
CA ASN A 369 -16.88 -8.01 1.48
C ASN A 369 -17.89 -7.84 2.63
N GLY A 370 -19.04 -7.21 2.35
CA GLY A 370 -20.12 -6.96 3.29
C GLY A 370 -19.90 -5.79 4.26
N MET A 371 -18.69 -5.26 4.39
CA MET A 371 -18.42 -4.11 5.26
C MET A 371 -19.09 -2.85 4.73
N SER A 372 -19.55 -2.01 5.66
CA SER A 372 -20.11 -0.69 5.33
C SER A 372 -19.02 0.28 4.89
N GLY A 373 -19.42 1.25 4.06
CA GLY A 373 -18.55 2.33 3.62
C GLY A 373 -17.71 2.02 2.39
N LYS A 374 -17.02 3.03 1.92
CA LYS A 374 -16.11 2.99 0.78
C LYS A 374 -14.99 4.00 0.98
N LYS A 375 -14.06 4.08 0.04
CA LYS A 375 -12.98 5.09 0.02
C LYS A 375 -13.47 6.47 0.46
N ARG A 376 -12.73 7.15 1.31
CA ARG A 376 -12.90 8.51 1.87
C ARG A 376 -13.80 8.63 3.08
N ASP A 377 -14.51 7.62 3.46
CA ASP A 377 -15.29 7.64 4.70
C ASP A 377 -14.59 6.91 5.84
N ASN A 378 -15.21 6.87 6.98
CA ASN A 378 -14.68 6.27 8.20
C ASN A 378 -15.37 4.96 8.60
N TRP A 379 -16.08 4.29 7.69
CA TRP A 379 -16.56 2.92 7.87
C TRP A 379 -15.45 1.90 7.59
N GLU A 380 -15.60 0.68 8.09
CA GLU A 380 -14.61 -0.40 7.88
C GLU A 380 -14.26 -0.61 6.40
N GLY A 381 -15.29 -0.59 5.52
CA GLY A 381 -15.09 -0.75 4.08
C GLY A 381 -14.26 0.36 3.42
N GLY A 382 -14.11 1.51 4.08
CA GLY A 382 -13.25 2.60 3.58
C GLY A 382 -11.78 2.43 3.90
N VAL A 383 -11.45 1.69 4.96
CA VAL A 383 -10.09 1.67 5.54
C VAL A 383 -9.51 0.26 5.71
N ARG A 384 -10.34 -0.78 5.70
CA ARG A 384 -9.88 -2.16 5.88
C ARG A 384 -9.44 -2.74 4.54
N VAL A 385 -8.21 -3.23 4.49
CA VAL A 385 -7.52 -3.63 3.25
C VAL A 385 -7.09 -5.09 3.29
N PRO A 386 -6.87 -5.76 2.14
CA PRO A 386 -6.18 -7.04 2.11
C PRO A 386 -4.72 -6.85 2.54
N LEU A 387 -4.17 -7.84 3.23
CA LEU A 387 -2.74 -7.87 3.55
C LEU A 387 -2.28 -9.32 3.61
N PHE A 388 -1.33 -9.67 2.72
CA PHE A 388 -0.71 -10.99 2.65
C PHE A 388 0.80 -10.85 2.70
N TRP A 389 1.45 -11.78 3.44
CA TRP A 389 2.89 -11.93 3.50
C TRP A 389 3.27 -13.34 3.08
N TYR A 390 4.08 -13.44 2.07
CA TYR A 390 4.62 -14.70 1.57
C TYR A 390 6.16 -14.70 1.74
N TRP A 391 6.68 -15.76 2.32
CA TRP A 391 8.11 -16.09 2.28
C TRP A 391 8.23 -17.60 2.45
N LYS A 392 8.62 -18.28 1.39
CA LYS A 392 8.68 -19.74 1.35
C LYS A 392 9.51 -20.29 2.50
N ASP A 393 9.02 -21.33 3.17
CA ASP A 393 9.63 -22.02 4.30
C ASP A 393 9.95 -21.15 5.55
N HIS A 394 9.68 -19.86 5.51
CA HIS A 394 9.87 -18.94 6.65
C HIS A 394 8.55 -18.47 7.27
N ILE A 395 7.54 -18.23 6.46
CA ILE A 395 6.18 -17.92 6.90
C ILE A 395 5.33 -19.15 6.70
N LYS A 396 4.62 -19.57 7.75
CA LYS A 396 3.78 -20.78 7.71
C LYS A 396 2.61 -20.57 6.75
N ALA A 397 2.57 -21.38 5.68
CA ALA A 397 1.51 -21.35 4.68
C ALA A 397 0.11 -21.55 5.29
N GLY A 398 -0.89 -20.87 4.71
CA GLY A 398 -2.30 -20.95 5.11
C GLY A 398 -2.59 -20.40 6.51
N THR A 399 -1.73 -19.54 7.04
CA THR A 399 -1.94 -18.92 8.35
C THR A 399 -2.84 -17.69 8.21
N VAL A 400 -3.84 -17.59 9.09
CA VAL A 400 -4.71 -16.41 9.21
C VAL A 400 -4.49 -15.77 10.58
N SER A 401 -4.21 -14.47 10.61
CA SER A 401 -4.00 -13.70 11.83
C SER A 401 -5.11 -12.68 12.06
N ASN A 402 -5.67 -12.68 13.28
CA ASN A 402 -6.60 -11.65 13.74
C ASN A 402 -5.90 -10.48 14.45
N GLN A 403 -4.56 -10.45 14.40
CA GLN A 403 -3.80 -9.32 14.89
C GLN A 403 -4.19 -8.05 14.11
N MET A 404 -4.51 -6.99 14.85
CA MET A 404 -4.75 -5.68 14.25
C MET A 404 -3.41 -5.05 13.84
N VAL A 405 -3.30 -4.68 12.59
CA VAL A 405 -2.12 -4.04 11.99
C VAL A 405 -2.55 -2.87 11.11
N SER A 406 -1.68 -1.90 10.95
CA SER A 406 -1.91 -0.74 10.10
C SER A 406 -0.76 -0.56 9.10
N ASN A 407 -1.01 0.15 8.00
CA ASN A 407 0.01 0.44 7.00
C ASN A 407 1.22 1.18 7.57
N TYR A 408 1.05 2.04 8.57
CA TYR A 408 2.17 2.73 9.24
C TYR A 408 3.01 1.84 10.16
N ASP A 409 2.58 0.59 10.44
CA ASP A 409 3.40 -0.41 11.13
C ASP A 409 4.50 -0.99 10.25
N PHE A 410 4.34 -0.85 8.92
CA PHE A 410 5.23 -1.49 7.95
C PHE A 410 6.67 -1.00 8.07
N LEU A 411 6.89 0.30 8.37
CA LEU A 411 8.23 0.86 8.54
C LEU A 411 9.03 0.15 9.65
N ASN A 412 8.45 0.03 10.85
CA ASN A 412 9.10 -0.66 11.96
C ASN A 412 9.15 -2.18 11.77
N THR A 413 8.18 -2.76 11.07
CA THR A 413 8.20 -4.18 10.69
C THR A 413 9.34 -4.47 9.71
N LEU A 414 9.51 -3.63 8.70
CA LEU A 414 10.65 -3.73 7.79
C LEU A 414 11.97 -3.59 8.54
N ALA A 415 12.10 -2.56 9.41
CA ALA A 415 13.32 -2.35 10.20
C ALA A 415 13.71 -3.61 10.97
N GLU A 416 12.76 -4.26 11.65
CA GLU A 416 13.02 -5.51 12.39
C GLU A 416 13.45 -6.65 11.45
N ILE A 417 12.76 -6.84 10.31
CA ILE A 417 13.06 -7.90 9.34
C ILE A 417 14.48 -7.75 8.76
N VAL A 418 14.89 -6.52 8.45
CA VAL A 418 16.20 -6.27 7.83
C VAL A 418 17.32 -6.06 8.84
N GLY A 419 17.02 -6.18 10.14
CA GLY A 419 18.00 -6.07 11.24
C GLY A 419 18.44 -4.64 11.55
N MET A 420 17.55 -3.65 11.29
CA MET A 420 17.76 -2.25 11.65
C MET A 420 17.04 -1.92 12.97
N PRO A 421 17.49 -0.91 13.72
CA PRO A 421 16.77 -0.41 14.88
C PRO A 421 15.37 0.06 14.48
N GLN A 422 14.38 -0.23 15.31
CA GLN A 422 13.05 0.35 15.17
C GLN A 422 13.09 1.84 15.56
N CYS A 423 12.20 2.62 14.99
CA CYS A 423 12.07 4.05 15.26
C CYS A 423 11.01 4.25 16.35
N ASP A 424 11.42 4.43 17.60
CA ASP A 424 10.52 4.54 18.76
C ASP A 424 9.64 5.80 18.74
N GLU A 425 10.06 6.84 18.01
CA GLU A 425 9.30 8.09 17.80
C GLU A 425 8.19 7.98 16.75
N LYS A 426 8.05 6.81 16.11
CA LYS A 426 7.00 6.54 15.13
C LYS A 426 5.79 5.88 15.79
N ASP A 427 4.61 6.09 15.20
CA ASP A 427 3.37 5.46 15.67
C ASP A 427 3.32 3.96 15.36
N GLY A 428 4.08 3.55 14.35
CA GLY A 428 4.11 2.17 13.87
C GLY A 428 4.71 1.20 14.89
N VAL A 429 4.04 0.07 15.08
CA VAL A 429 4.50 -1.04 15.93
C VAL A 429 4.83 -2.23 15.05
N SER A 430 6.06 -2.76 15.17
CA SER A 430 6.45 -3.94 14.40
C SER A 430 5.57 -5.15 14.72
N TYR A 431 5.09 -5.80 13.67
CA TYR A 431 4.39 -7.10 13.74
C TYR A 431 5.21 -8.25 13.14
N ALA A 432 6.53 -8.05 12.95
CA ALA A 432 7.41 -9.10 12.38
C ALA A 432 7.30 -10.43 13.15
N GLN A 433 7.14 -10.38 14.47
CA GLN A 433 6.99 -11.60 15.30
C GLN A 433 5.74 -12.41 14.93
N VAL A 434 4.66 -11.77 14.44
CA VAL A 434 3.46 -12.49 13.95
C VAL A 434 3.81 -13.35 12.74
N LEU A 435 4.65 -12.82 11.84
CA LEU A 435 5.04 -13.49 10.61
C LEU A 435 5.83 -14.77 10.87
N PHE A 436 6.63 -14.78 11.94
CA PHE A 436 7.57 -15.86 12.25
C PHE A 436 7.16 -16.73 13.45
N GLY A 437 5.91 -16.61 13.90
CA GLY A 437 5.38 -17.43 15.01
C GLY A 437 5.91 -17.06 16.41
N GLY A 438 6.48 -15.87 16.55
CA GLY A 438 6.91 -15.31 17.83
C GLY A 438 5.77 -14.63 18.59
N THR A 439 6.10 -14.00 19.72
CA THR A 439 5.15 -13.22 20.52
C THR A 439 5.24 -11.75 20.10
N PRO A 440 4.22 -11.20 19.42
CA PRO A 440 4.26 -9.81 18.98
C PRO A 440 4.04 -8.84 20.14
N LYS A 441 4.60 -7.64 20.01
CA LYS A 441 4.12 -6.48 20.76
C LYS A 441 2.77 -6.09 20.14
N LEU A 442 1.70 -6.18 20.92
CA LEU A 442 0.38 -5.79 20.45
C LEU A 442 0.26 -4.26 20.46
N ARG A 443 -0.40 -3.73 19.43
CA ARG A 443 -0.86 -2.35 19.49
C ARG A 443 -2.23 -2.31 20.17
N ASP A 444 -2.46 -1.29 21.00
CA ASP A 444 -3.74 -1.14 21.69
C ASP A 444 -4.78 -0.51 20.77
N TYR A 445 -4.36 0.45 19.94
CA TYR A 445 -5.23 1.28 19.11
C TYR A 445 -4.65 1.48 17.72
N THR A 446 -5.50 1.59 16.69
CA THR A 446 -5.16 2.17 15.40
C THR A 446 -6.02 3.39 15.13
N PHE A 447 -5.45 4.39 14.45
CA PHE A 447 -6.07 5.69 14.19
C PHE A 447 -6.02 5.99 12.70
N TYR A 448 -7.06 6.64 12.21
CA TYR A 448 -7.08 7.15 10.83
C TYR A 448 -8.05 8.32 10.70
N SER A 449 -7.71 9.22 9.80
CA SER A 449 -8.54 10.36 9.45
C SER A 449 -9.63 9.97 8.44
N SER A 450 -10.62 10.81 8.29
CA SER A 450 -11.59 10.73 7.19
C SER A 450 -12.08 12.12 6.80
N LYS A 451 -12.98 12.19 5.82
CA LYS A 451 -13.68 13.44 5.51
C LYS A 451 -14.67 13.86 6.58
N MET A 452 -15.10 12.94 7.41
CA MET A 452 -16.11 13.16 8.44
C MET A 452 -15.50 13.53 9.78
N GLY A 453 -14.34 12.95 10.10
CA GLY A 453 -13.62 13.10 11.36
C GLY A 453 -12.66 11.94 11.58
N PRO A 454 -11.91 11.97 12.69
CA PRO A 454 -11.00 10.89 13.06
C PRO A 454 -11.74 9.70 13.64
N ASP A 455 -11.13 8.52 13.50
CA ASP A 455 -11.60 7.26 14.06
C ASP A 455 -10.49 6.55 14.82
N LEU A 456 -10.93 5.71 15.75
CA LEU A 456 -10.09 4.83 16.54
C LEU A 456 -10.66 3.41 16.52
N VAL A 457 -9.78 2.41 16.29
CA VAL A 457 -10.11 0.99 16.49
C VAL A 457 -9.21 0.40 17.55
N THR A 458 -9.77 -0.42 18.45
CA THR A 458 -9.00 -1.11 19.50
C THR A 458 -8.64 -2.53 19.07
N GLN A 459 -7.56 -3.09 19.66
CA GLN A 459 -7.21 -4.50 19.50
C GLN A 459 -8.36 -5.42 19.94
N GLU A 460 -9.14 -5.02 20.95
CA GLU A 460 -10.29 -5.76 21.46
C GLU A 460 -11.49 -5.77 20.52
N GLY A 461 -11.49 -4.93 19.46
CA GLY A 461 -12.56 -4.86 18.45
C GLY A 461 -13.54 -3.72 18.62
N TRP A 462 -13.33 -2.80 19.55
CA TRP A 462 -14.15 -1.60 19.63
C TRP A 462 -13.71 -0.57 18.62
N LYS A 463 -14.68 0.12 18.00
CA LYS A 463 -14.44 1.24 17.09
C LYS A 463 -15.22 2.47 17.53
N LEU A 464 -14.52 3.58 17.70
CA LEU A 464 -15.10 4.89 17.93
C LEU A 464 -15.00 5.70 16.64
N ARG A 465 -16.13 6.20 16.16
CA ARG A 465 -16.23 7.11 15.00
C ARG A 465 -16.66 8.48 15.45
N PHE A 466 -16.04 9.52 14.91
CA PHE A 466 -16.40 10.89 15.21
C PHE A 466 -16.82 11.66 13.95
N TYR A 467 -18.03 12.19 13.99
CA TYR A 467 -18.55 13.13 13.01
C TYR A 467 -18.35 14.55 13.50
N LEU A 468 -17.27 15.19 13.04
CA LEU A 468 -16.83 16.49 13.56
C LEU A 468 -17.88 17.59 13.34
N LYS A 469 -18.48 17.64 12.16
CA LYS A 469 -19.46 18.67 11.81
C LYS A 469 -20.73 18.60 12.66
N GLU A 470 -21.20 17.40 12.96
CA GLU A 470 -22.38 17.12 13.74
C GLU A 470 -22.10 17.02 15.24
N ASP A 471 -20.83 16.97 15.65
CA ASP A 471 -20.37 16.71 17.02
C ASP A 471 -20.96 15.42 17.62
N VAL A 472 -20.93 14.34 16.82
CA VAL A 472 -21.52 13.05 17.20
C VAL A 472 -20.48 11.95 17.22
N PHE A 473 -20.44 11.21 18.33
CA PHE A 473 -19.65 9.99 18.46
C PHE A 473 -20.56 8.76 18.36
N GLN A 474 -20.09 7.76 17.60
CA GLN A 474 -20.72 6.45 17.48
C GLN A 474 -19.72 5.37 17.92
N LEU A 475 -20.20 4.32 18.57
CA LEU A 475 -19.38 3.23 19.08
C LEU A 475 -19.90 1.90 18.54
N TYR A 476 -18.98 1.07 18.01
CA TYR A 476 -19.30 -0.24 17.46
C TYR A 476 -18.42 -1.32 18.05
N TYR A 477 -18.90 -2.57 18.08
CA TYR A 477 -18.09 -3.73 18.44
C TYR A 477 -17.93 -4.65 17.23
N LEU A 478 -16.83 -4.48 16.50
CA LEU A 478 -16.58 -5.04 15.17
C LEU A 478 -16.47 -6.57 15.13
N LEU A 479 -16.23 -7.23 16.27
CA LEU A 479 -16.14 -8.70 16.30
C LEU A 479 -17.52 -9.36 16.14
N ASP A 480 -18.58 -8.68 16.54
CA ASP A 480 -19.96 -9.16 16.40
C ASP A 480 -20.75 -8.36 15.35
N ASP A 481 -20.29 -7.15 15.04
CA ASP A 481 -20.97 -6.19 14.14
C ASP A 481 -19.96 -5.51 13.19
N TYR A 482 -19.30 -6.31 12.32
CA TYR A 482 -18.33 -5.78 11.38
C TYR A 482 -18.94 -4.92 10.27
N GLU A 483 -20.27 -4.94 10.11
CA GLU A 483 -21.03 -4.07 9.23
C GLU A 483 -21.36 -2.71 9.86
N GLU A 484 -21.05 -2.53 11.16
CA GLU A 484 -21.30 -1.28 11.90
C GLU A 484 -22.78 -0.84 11.88
N VAL A 485 -23.68 -1.78 12.21
CA VAL A 485 -25.14 -1.56 12.21
C VAL A 485 -25.62 -0.96 13.52
N ASN A 486 -25.06 -1.39 14.66
CA ASN A 486 -25.55 -1.13 15.99
C ASN A 486 -24.66 -0.13 16.73
N ASP A 487 -25.08 1.12 16.81
CA ASP A 487 -24.39 2.15 17.58
C ASP A 487 -24.62 1.92 19.10
N LEU A 488 -23.56 1.53 19.79
CA LEU A 488 -23.53 1.21 21.20
C LEU A 488 -23.09 2.38 22.11
N ALA A 489 -22.91 3.59 21.58
CA ALA A 489 -22.37 4.72 22.34
C ALA A 489 -23.22 5.06 23.58
N LYS A 490 -24.55 4.95 23.49
CA LYS A 490 -25.47 5.19 24.60
C LYS A 490 -25.48 4.07 25.64
N GLU A 491 -25.20 2.83 25.22
CA GLU A 491 -25.15 1.65 26.09
C GLU A 491 -23.81 1.55 26.85
N HIS A 492 -22.74 2.11 26.27
CA HIS A 492 -21.39 2.10 26.84
C HIS A 492 -20.78 3.51 26.99
N PRO A 493 -21.41 4.43 27.75
CA PRO A 493 -20.99 5.82 27.83
C PRO A 493 -19.56 5.99 28.40
N GLU A 494 -19.19 5.21 29.42
CA GLU A 494 -17.85 5.27 30.01
C GLU A 494 -16.76 4.86 29.00
N LYS A 495 -17.03 3.82 28.20
CA LYS A 495 -16.10 3.39 27.16
C LYS A 495 -15.98 4.44 26.07
N THR A 496 -17.10 5.03 25.64
CA THR A 496 -17.15 6.10 24.64
C THR A 496 -16.29 7.29 25.09
N GLU A 497 -16.47 7.78 26.33
CA GLU A 497 -15.67 8.90 26.85
C GLU A 497 -14.18 8.54 27.00
N LYS A 498 -13.86 7.33 27.42
CA LYS A 498 -12.47 6.87 27.47
C LYS A 498 -11.81 6.89 26.08
N LEU A 499 -12.45 6.31 25.08
CA LEU A 499 -11.90 6.25 23.71
C LEU A 499 -11.84 7.63 23.07
N LYS A 500 -12.82 8.50 23.32
CA LYS A 500 -12.83 9.90 22.91
C LYS A 500 -11.62 10.66 23.44
N ALA A 501 -11.29 10.51 24.73
CA ALA A 501 -10.14 11.16 25.33
C ALA A 501 -8.81 10.68 24.68
N ILE A 502 -8.69 9.40 24.36
CA ILE A 502 -7.54 8.84 23.66
C ILE A 502 -7.45 9.43 22.25
N LEU A 503 -8.53 9.37 21.48
CA LEU A 503 -8.58 9.89 20.10
C LEU A 503 -8.27 11.39 20.03
N PHE A 504 -8.76 12.17 20.99
CA PHE A 504 -8.49 13.61 21.06
C PHE A 504 -7.01 13.90 21.27
N LYS A 505 -6.36 13.16 22.16
CA LYS A 505 -4.92 13.26 22.40
C LYS A 505 -4.12 12.92 21.15
N GLU A 506 -4.48 11.86 20.42
CA GLU A 506 -3.81 11.46 19.18
C GLU A 506 -4.01 12.46 18.04
N CYS A 507 -5.10 13.23 18.07
CA CYS A 507 -5.29 14.37 17.19
C CYS A 507 -4.54 15.65 17.63
N ASN A 508 -3.56 15.54 18.54
CA ASN A 508 -2.83 16.68 19.13
C ASN A 508 -3.78 17.73 19.74
N GLU A 509 -4.81 17.24 20.46
CA GLU A 509 -5.85 18.06 21.10
C GLU A 509 -6.59 19.01 20.14
N ASN A 510 -6.65 18.64 18.86
CA ASN A 510 -7.35 19.39 17.83
C ASN A 510 -8.04 18.43 16.84
N TRP A 511 -9.36 18.34 16.90
CA TRP A 511 -10.16 17.47 16.06
C TRP A 511 -9.99 17.70 14.54
N GLU A 512 -9.66 18.94 14.14
CA GLU A 512 -9.42 19.28 12.72
C GLU A 512 -8.23 18.49 12.12
N ASN A 513 -7.32 18.03 12.95
CA ASN A 513 -6.20 17.18 12.51
C ASN A 513 -6.67 15.82 11.97
N GLY A 514 -7.85 15.37 12.37
CA GLY A 514 -8.49 14.14 11.88
C GLY A 514 -9.30 14.30 10.60
N ILE A 515 -9.30 15.49 9.96
CA ILE A 515 -9.99 15.77 8.69
C ILE A 515 -9.03 15.70 7.50
N GLY A 516 -8.42 14.55 7.29
CA GLY A 516 -7.56 14.31 6.15
C GLY A 516 -6.27 15.15 6.11
N PRO A 517 -5.47 15.00 5.06
CA PRO A 517 -4.16 15.62 4.99
C PRO A 517 -4.23 17.12 4.72
N ILE A 518 -3.27 17.85 5.27
CA ILE A 518 -3.04 19.26 4.95
C ILE A 518 -2.59 19.36 3.49
N GLN A 519 -3.26 20.23 2.72
CA GLN A 519 -2.93 20.49 1.32
C GLN A 519 -2.26 21.84 1.17
N LYS A 520 -1.00 21.87 0.73
CA LYS A 520 -0.31 23.12 0.34
C LYS A 520 -0.39 23.30 -1.17
N LYS A 521 -0.83 24.48 -1.60
CA LYS A 521 -0.80 24.85 -3.03
C LYS A 521 0.61 25.33 -3.40
N VAL A 522 1.08 24.88 -4.57
CA VAL A 522 2.32 25.38 -5.21
C VAL A 522 1.99 26.63 -6.01
#